data_16824716491d92557f0e90084b20f59a
#
_entry.id   16824716491d92557f0e90084b20f59a
#
_cell.length_a   1.000
_cell.length_b   1.000
_cell.length_c   1.000
_cell.angle_alpha   90.00
_cell.angle_beta   90.00
_cell.angle_gamma   90.00
#
_symmetry.space_group_name_H-M   'P 1'
#
loop_
_entity.id
_entity.type
_entity.pdbx_description
1 polymer ?
#
loop_
_entity_poly.entity_id
_entity_poly.type
_entity_poly.pdbx_seq_one_letter_code
_entity_poly.pdbx_strand_id
1 'polypeptide(L)'
;MTTIPRLFLTATLAISFAPVTSAEDTTQDVIIVGAGSAGLYAARSLIDDGYDVLILEATDRIGGRVYSETLGSTRVELGAEEHYFADGSNPVWPAIRNEYGNGVYVSGYRGVAAYSMDSGSTTCWFLNTAIRNCANDNDVTLYGDFRDWYWRLDQHQDPTTTIADEVAIEYGVQVGDRSYHLYDSSFAGGVYATSLHKLGARSTALQDDQWDLSGIRVLGDVNLGYSDALETVWWNDVVANSELLLNSPVIGIDTSGSDVIVTDSSGDQHAARQVIVTVSVGVLQAEMIDFVPDLPAATIAAYNGIGIDMGMKVPMRFTQPWWETEGEPLSWLVTEGLAAACWVPSDYKTGSTDNILLCYPMGDNAAVLNDIAANAGGGAAGDSAIIDAILADLDATFPAAPNAASANYIDGIVQNWGKHPYTLGAYSYPKVGTYTSGNNSHRLNLQTPVANNRVFFAGEASHNLHPSTVVGALHEGDRAANEVAAVNGNPNNPPPLPGQSEPPPPPPPPPSPPPSPPSGGGGAFYGVELLLLFVMALFGRRRTVI
;
A
#
# COMPACT_ATOMS: atom_id res chain seq x y z
N MET A 1 -24.54 58.12 70.81
CA MET A 1 -23.63 56.98 70.64
C MET A 1 -24.50 55.74 70.61
N THR A 2 -24.91 55.30 69.46
CA THR A 2 -25.79 54.14 69.26
C THR A 2 -25.04 53.13 68.40
N THR A 3 -24.67 52.04 69.05
CA THR A 3 -23.97 50.91 68.41
C THR A 3 -24.98 50.02 67.69
N ILE A 4 -24.73 49.77 66.39
CA ILE A 4 -25.48 48.81 65.52
C ILE A 4 -24.74 47.49 65.55
N PRO A 5 -25.38 46.32 65.81
CA PRO A 5 -24.74 45.03 65.72
C PRO A 5 -24.72 44.53 64.27
N ARG A 6 -23.55 44.09 63.84
CA ARG A 6 -23.36 43.41 62.55
C ARG A 6 -23.83 41.96 62.70
N LEU A 7 -24.84 41.62 61.90
CA LEU A 7 -25.28 40.24 61.68
C LEU A 7 -24.39 39.57 60.66
N PHE A 8 -23.63 38.54 61.03
CA PHE A 8 -22.91 37.67 60.09
C PHE A 8 -23.85 36.58 59.62
N LEU A 9 -24.18 36.61 58.32
CA LEU A 9 -24.92 35.54 57.63
C LEU A 9 -23.89 34.57 57.00
N THR A 10 -23.71 33.40 57.61
CA THR A 10 -22.94 32.32 57.07
C THR A 10 -23.82 31.52 56.08
N ALA A 11 -23.61 31.71 54.79
CA ALA A 11 -24.20 30.86 53.72
C ALA A 11 -23.40 29.59 53.62
N THR A 12 -23.96 28.48 54.05
CA THR A 12 -23.39 27.14 53.80
C THR A 12 -23.77 26.70 52.37
N LEU A 13 -22.81 26.68 51.49
CA LEU A 13 -22.98 26.15 50.11
C LEU A 13 -22.97 24.62 50.21
N ALA A 14 -24.13 23.98 50.08
CA ALA A 14 -24.22 22.53 49.93
C ALA A 14 -23.86 22.17 48.49
N ILE A 15 -22.65 21.68 48.25
CA ILE A 15 -22.24 21.08 46.98
C ILE A 15 -22.90 19.69 46.95
N SER A 16 -23.93 19.56 46.14
CA SER A 16 -24.54 18.27 45.81
C SER A 16 -23.65 17.59 44.76
N PHE A 17 -22.88 16.60 45.18
CA PHE A 17 -22.28 15.67 44.25
C PHE A 17 -23.41 14.80 43.69
N ALA A 18 -23.76 15.00 42.42
CA ALA A 18 -24.49 14.00 41.68
C ALA A 18 -23.61 12.73 41.61
N PRO A 19 -24.16 11.54 41.81
CA PRO A 19 -23.39 10.33 41.57
C PRO A 19 -22.99 10.35 40.10
N VAL A 20 -21.68 10.30 39.84
CA VAL A 20 -21.16 9.91 38.56
C VAL A 20 -21.68 8.49 38.36
N THR A 21 -22.68 8.33 37.50
CA THR A 21 -23.01 7.01 36.98
C THR A 21 -21.76 6.54 36.25
N SER A 22 -21.05 5.56 36.81
CA SER A 22 -20.07 4.81 36.09
C SER A 22 -20.79 4.34 34.82
N ALA A 23 -20.29 4.76 33.63
CA ALA A 23 -20.58 4.05 32.41
C ALA A 23 -20.36 2.57 32.73
N GLU A 24 -21.25 1.69 32.31
CA GLU A 24 -20.99 0.26 32.34
C GLU A 24 -19.64 0.08 31.64
N ASP A 25 -18.71 -0.50 32.36
CA ASP A 25 -17.35 -0.78 31.94
C ASP A 25 -17.45 -1.94 30.94
N THR A 26 -17.88 -1.64 29.69
CA THR A 26 -17.99 -2.61 28.63
C THR A 26 -16.59 -2.80 28.07
N THR A 27 -15.85 -3.70 28.70
CA THR A 27 -14.56 -4.17 28.16
C THR A 27 -14.82 -4.88 26.84
N GLN A 28 -14.30 -4.32 25.75
CA GLN A 28 -14.36 -4.93 24.44
C GLN A 28 -13.58 -6.26 24.44
N ASP A 29 -13.95 -7.19 23.56
CA ASP A 29 -13.12 -8.37 23.39
C ASP A 29 -11.79 -7.99 22.72
N VAL A 30 -11.88 -7.22 21.62
CA VAL A 30 -10.71 -6.80 20.83
C VAL A 30 -10.83 -5.35 20.36
N ILE A 31 -9.76 -4.59 20.55
CA ILE A 31 -9.60 -3.28 19.89
C ILE A 31 -8.70 -3.47 18.66
N ILE A 32 -9.09 -2.86 17.54
CA ILE A 32 -8.28 -2.82 16.30
C ILE A 32 -7.83 -1.39 16.08
N VAL A 33 -6.53 -1.18 15.97
CA VAL A 33 -5.93 0.13 15.70
C VAL A 33 -5.67 0.27 14.22
N GLY A 34 -6.52 1.05 13.56
CA GLY A 34 -6.49 1.32 12.12
C GLY A 34 -7.61 0.61 11.34
N ALA A 35 -8.38 1.37 10.56
CA ALA A 35 -9.42 0.89 9.66
C ALA A 35 -8.93 0.75 8.20
N GLY A 36 -7.67 0.37 7.99
CA GLY A 36 -7.16 -0.06 6.69
C GLY A 36 -7.60 -1.48 6.34
N SER A 37 -7.21 -1.98 5.16
CA SER A 37 -7.60 -3.32 4.68
C SER A 37 -7.29 -4.44 5.68
N ALA A 38 -6.16 -4.37 6.39
CA ALA A 38 -5.80 -5.37 7.41
C ALA A 38 -6.73 -5.29 8.63
N GLY A 39 -6.98 -4.10 9.16
CA GLY A 39 -7.83 -3.91 10.33
C GLY A 39 -9.29 -4.27 10.06
N LEU A 40 -9.82 -3.84 8.92
CA LEU A 40 -11.19 -4.19 8.52
C LEU A 40 -11.35 -5.69 8.28
N TYR A 41 -10.34 -6.37 7.71
CA TYR A 41 -10.43 -7.81 7.52
C TYR A 41 -10.31 -8.59 8.83
N ALA A 42 -9.44 -8.13 9.75
CA ALA A 42 -9.37 -8.67 11.10
C ALA A 42 -10.71 -8.50 11.84
N ALA A 43 -11.33 -7.32 11.73
CA ALA A 43 -12.65 -7.06 12.31
C ALA A 43 -13.70 -8.02 11.76
N ARG A 44 -13.75 -8.20 10.44
CA ARG A 44 -14.66 -9.15 9.80
C ARG A 44 -14.51 -10.56 10.37
N SER A 45 -13.29 -11.09 10.38
CA SER A 45 -13.03 -12.45 10.87
C SER A 45 -13.44 -12.62 12.35
N LEU A 46 -13.17 -11.61 13.18
CA LEU A 46 -13.55 -11.63 14.60
C LEU A 46 -15.07 -11.50 14.81
N ILE A 47 -15.75 -10.64 14.06
CA ILE A 47 -17.23 -10.48 14.12
C ILE A 47 -17.91 -11.77 13.67
N ASP A 48 -17.43 -12.42 12.60
CA ASP A 48 -17.94 -13.70 12.12
C ASP A 48 -17.79 -14.80 13.20
N ASP A 49 -16.75 -14.70 14.03
CA ASP A 49 -16.51 -15.56 15.20
C ASP A 49 -17.28 -15.15 16.46
N GLY A 50 -17.95 -14.00 16.46
CA GLY A 50 -18.82 -13.51 17.54
C GLY A 50 -18.13 -12.68 18.61
N TYR A 51 -16.99 -12.06 18.30
CA TYR A 51 -16.29 -11.13 19.18
C TYR A 51 -16.90 -9.72 19.11
N ASP A 52 -16.87 -9.02 20.25
CA ASP A 52 -17.15 -7.58 20.29
C ASP A 52 -15.89 -6.81 19.88
N VAL A 53 -16.00 -6.03 18.78
CA VAL A 53 -14.87 -5.35 18.16
C VAL A 53 -15.07 -3.84 18.15
N LEU A 54 -14.09 -3.10 18.69
CA LEU A 54 -13.95 -1.66 18.52
C LEU A 54 -12.79 -1.37 17.55
N ILE A 55 -13.06 -0.54 16.53
CA ILE A 55 -12.05 -0.07 15.58
C ILE A 55 -11.76 1.41 15.86
N LEU A 56 -10.49 1.76 16.07
CA LEU A 56 -10.02 3.14 16.20
C LEU A 56 -9.26 3.54 14.94
N GLU A 57 -9.83 4.47 14.18
CA GLU A 57 -9.22 5.00 12.96
C GLU A 57 -8.78 6.44 13.15
N ALA A 58 -7.55 6.73 12.74
CA ALA A 58 -6.92 8.03 12.94
C ALA A 58 -7.52 9.14 12.06
N THR A 59 -8.05 8.77 10.90
CA THR A 59 -8.59 9.71 9.89
C THR A 59 -10.11 9.78 9.92
N ASP A 60 -10.69 10.59 9.06
CA ASP A 60 -12.14 10.74 8.88
C ASP A 60 -12.73 9.71 7.89
N ARG A 61 -11.95 8.73 7.42
CA ARG A 61 -12.36 7.70 6.47
C ARG A 61 -11.74 6.34 6.78
N ILE A 62 -12.37 5.28 6.31
CA ILE A 62 -11.84 3.93 6.29
C ILE A 62 -10.98 3.65 5.04
N GLY A 63 -10.35 2.48 4.95
CA GLY A 63 -9.63 1.98 3.78
C GLY A 63 -8.12 2.22 3.82
N GLY A 64 -7.65 3.18 4.62
CA GLY A 64 -6.22 3.48 4.74
C GLY A 64 -5.60 3.85 3.39
N ARG A 65 -4.62 3.06 2.91
CA ARG A 65 -3.92 3.26 1.63
C ARG A 65 -4.68 2.71 0.40
N VAL A 66 -5.88 2.22 0.56
CA VAL A 66 -6.84 2.04 -0.54
C VAL A 66 -7.71 3.28 -0.56
N TYR A 67 -7.55 4.08 -1.61
CA TYR A 67 -8.22 5.38 -1.70
C TYR A 67 -8.43 5.76 -3.17
N SER A 68 -9.65 6.05 -3.53
CA SER A 68 -10.07 6.45 -4.88
C SER A 68 -10.79 7.79 -4.82
N GLU A 69 -10.53 8.66 -5.79
CA GLU A 69 -11.16 9.97 -5.92
C GLU A 69 -11.67 10.21 -7.34
N THR A 70 -12.50 11.22 -7.51
CA THR A 70 -12.99 11.62 -8.84
C THR A 70 -12.18 12.82 -9.36
N LEU A 71 -11.56 12.65 -10.53
CA LEU A 71 -10.92 13.72 -11.28
C LEU A 71 -11.64 13.90 -12.63
N GLY A 72 -12.28 15.03 -12.81
CA GLY A 72 -13.20 15.22 -13.95
C GLY A 72 -14.43 14.32 -13.84
N SER A 73 -14.58 13.37 -14.74
CA SER A 73 -15.64 12.34 -14.72
C SER A 73 -15.11 10.93 -14.44
N THR A 74 -13.82 10.79 -14.11
CA THR A 74 -13.15 9.51 -13.99
C THR A 74 -12.75 9.25 -12.53
N ARG A 75 -13.05 8.05 -12.01
CA ARG A 75 -12.53 7.57 -10.73
C ARG A 75 -11.06 7.17 -10.91
N VAL A 76 -10.18 7.81 -10.18
CA VAL A 76 -8.72 7.57 -10.17
C VAL A 76 -8.27 7.00 -8.84
N GLU A 77 -7.29 6.12 -8.90
CA GLU A 77 -6.73 5.49 -7.71
C GLU A 77 -5.60 6.36 -7.13
N LEU A 78 -5.82 6.92 -5.97
CA LEU A 78 -4.80 7.69 -5.24
C LEU A 78 -3.93 6.81 -4.32
N GLY A 79 -4.39 5.57 -4.07
CA GLY A 79 -3.68 4.52 -3.33
C GLY A 79 -3.45 3.29 -4.19
N ALA A 80 -3.73 2.11 -3.61
CA ALA A 80 -3.65 0.84 -4.32
C ALA A 80 -4.57 0.82 -5.54
N GLU A 81 -4.10 0.26 -6.63
CA GLU A 81 -4.79 0.23 -7.92
C GLU A 81 -4.87 -1.18 -8.48
N GLU A 82 -3.80 -1.93 -8.32
CA GLU A 82 -3.64 -3.24 -8.91
C GLU A 82 -4.21 -4.34 -8.01
N HIS A 83 -4.94 -5.24 -8.63
CA HIS A 83 -5.49 -6.43 -8.00
C HIS A 83 -4.65 -7.64 -8.39
N TYR A 84 -3.94 -8.19 -7.43
CA TYR A 84 -3.09 -9.35 -7.60
C TYR A 84 -3.87 -10.65 -7.35
N PHE A 85 -3.33 -11.77 -7.85
CA PHE A 85 -3.78 -13.13 -7.54
C PHE A 85 -5.22 -13.43 -7.96
N ALA A 86 -5.48 -13.29 -9.26
CA ALA A 86 -6.74 -13.71 -9.88
C ALA A 86 -6.99 -15.24 -9.78
N ASP A 87 -6.02 -16.00 -9.29
CA ASP A 87 -6.04 -17.47 -9.17
C ASP A 87 -6.85 -18.01 -7.98
N GLY A 88 -7.34 -17.12 -7.11
CA GLY A 88 -8.17 -17.49 -5.96
C GLY A 88 -7.51 -17.27 -4.60
N SER A 89 -6.22 -16.85 -4.53
CA SER A 89 -5.59 -16.48 -3.26
C SER A 89 -6.02 -15.10 -2.76
N ASN A 90 -6.62 -14.27 -3.63
CA ASN A 90 -7.18 -12.98 -3.24
C ASN A 90 -8.60 -13.16 -2.69
N PRO A 91 -8.84 -12.96 -1.38
CA PRO A 91 -10.12 -13.26 -0.75
C PRO A 91 -11.27 -12.35 -1.21
N VAL A 92 -10.98 -11.16 -1.72
CA VAL A 92 -12.02 -10.19 -2.16
C VAL A 92 -12.31 -10.27 -3.66
N TRP A 93 -11.45 -10.89 -4.44
CA TRP A 93 -11.63 -11.04 -5.88
C TRP A 93 -12.95 -11.69 -6.29
N PRO A 94 -13.36 -12.82 -5.69
CA PRO A 94 -14.66 -13.43 -6.01
C PRO A 94 -15.85 -12.52 -5.67
N ALA A 95 -15.80 -11.80 -4.57
CA ALA A 95 -16.88 -10.91 -4.14
C ALA A 95 -17.07 -9.75 -5.12
N ILE A 96 -15.99 -9.08 -5.53
CA ILE A 96 -16.05 -7.99 -6.52
C ILE A 96 -16.57 -8.51 -7.87
N ARG A 97 -16.12 -9.69 -8.33
CA ARG A 97 -16.65 -10.29 -9.57
C ARG A 97 -18.10 -10.68 -9.50
N ASN A 98 -18.57 -11.14 -8.35
CA ASN A 98 -19.97 -11.50 -8.16
C ASN A 98 -20.86 -10.26 -8.19
N GLU A 99 -20.43 -9.15 -7.62
CA GLU A 99 -21.17 -7.89 -7.56
C GLU A 99 -21.20 -7.18 -8.93
N TYR A 100 -20.03 -6.99 -9.54
CA TYR A 100 -19.88 -6.16 -10.74
C TYR A 100 -19.76 -6.95 -12.05
N GLY A 101 -19.73 -8.28 -11.98
CA GLY A 101 -19.59 -9.17 -13.12
C GLY A 101 -18.15 -9.41 -13.57
N ASN A 102 -17.96 -10.43 -14.40
CA ASN A 102 -16.64 -10.87 -14.86
C ASN A 102 -15.87 -9.81 -15.69
N GLY A 103 -16.57 -8.87 -16.30
CA GLY A 103 -15.97 -7.81 -17.13
C GLY A 103 -15.47 -6.60 -16.35
N VAL A 104 -15.65 -6.55 -15.03
CA VAL A 104 -15.21 -5.43 -14.19
C VAL A 104 -13.69 -5.30 -14.17
N TYR A 105 -13.01 -6.43 -14.29
CA TYR A 105 -11.55 -6.47 -14.35
C TYR A 105 -11.07 -6.50 -15.79
N VAL A 106 -10.12 -5.63 -16.08
CA VAL A 106 -9.43 -5.58 -17.39
C VAL A 106 -7.94 -5.81 -17.16
N SER A 107 -7.27 -6.27 -18.21
CA SER A 107 -5.80 -6.18 -18.27
C SER A 107 -5.44 -4.71 -18.18
N GLY A 108 -4.48 -4.38 -17.30
CA GLY A 108 -3.96 -3.02 -17.23
C GLY A 108 -3.39 -2.60 -18.59
N TYR A 109 -2.99 -1.40 -18.70
CA TYR A 109 -2.25 -0.72 -19.77
C TYR A 109 -2.23 -1.40 -21.16
N ARG A 110 -2.85 -0.75 -22.16
CA ARG A 110 -3.02 -1.28 -23.51
C ARG A 110 -2.12 -0.66 -24.57
N GLY A 111 -1.41 0.39 -24.23
CA GLY A 111 -0.61 1.16 -25.16
C GLY A 111 0.88 0.84 -25.12
N VAL A 112 1.67 1.75 -25.62
CA VAL A 112 3.12 1.67 -25.73
C VAL A 112 3.76 2.31 -24.51
N ALA A 113 4.87 1.74 -24.03
CA ALA A 113 5.72 2.43 -23.08
C ALA A 113 6.66 3.38 -23.80
N ALA A 114 6.74 4.61 -23.32
CA ALA A 114 7.73 5.58 -23.73
C ALA A 114 8.73 5.82 -22.60
N TYR A 115 10.00 5.92 -22.95
CA TYR A 115 11.05 6.34 -22.05
C TYR A 115 11.62 7.66 -22.53
N SER A 116 11.66 8.65 -21.64
CA SER A 116 12.34 9.90 -21.92
C SER A 116 13.82 9.66 -22.01
N MET A 117 14.39 10.14 -23.08
CA MET A 117 15.82 10.07 -23.30
C MET A 117 16.31 11.44 -23.71
N ASP A 118 16.95 12.11 -22.76
CA ASP A 118 17.80 13.29 -22.83
C ASP A 118 17.36 14.53 -23.64
N SER A 119 17.71 15.68 -23.11
CA SER A 119 17.50 17.01 -23.68
C SER A 119 18.06 17.16 -25.08
N GLY A 120 17.21 17.00 -26.08
CA GLY A 120 17.52 17.18 -27.50
C GLY A 120 17.54 15.91 -28.30
N SER A 121 17.31 14.76 -27.72
CA SER A 121 17.14 13.51 -28.42
C SER A 121 15.70 12.99 -28.38
N THR A 122 15.43 12.06 -29.21
CA THR A 122 14.17 11.44 -29.52
C THR A 122 13.63 10.67 -28.32
N THR A 123 12.34 10.79 -28.04
CA THR A 123 11.64 9.88 -27.12
C THR A 123 11.81 8.44 -27.63
N CYS A 124 12.25 7.54 -26.76
CA CYS A 124 12.40 6.14 -27.09
C CYS A 124 11.11 5.39 -26.82
N TRP A 125 10.65 4.64 -27.81
CA TRP A 125 9.42 3.88 -27.73
C TRP A 125 9.73 2.39 -27.63
N PHE A 126 9.14 1.72 -26.64
CA PHE A 126 9.17 0.28 -26.51
C PHE A 126 7.83 -0.29 -26.95
N LEU A 127 7.83 -0.99 -28.08
CA LEU A 127 6.68 -1.70 -28.57
C LEU A 127 6.99 -3.20 -28.62
N ASN A 128 6.28 -4.00 -27.85
CA ASN A 128 6.41 -5.46 -27.88
C ASN A 128 7.86 -5.97 -27.87
N THR A 129 8.70 -5.44 -26.99
CA THR A 129 10.14 -5.77 -26.90
C THR A 129 11.04 -5.15 -27.98
N ALA A 130 10.48 -4.46 -28.97
CA ALA A 130 11.29 -3.77 -29.99
C ALA A 130 11.51 -2.31 -29.59
N ILE A 131 12.77 -1.92 -29.46
CA ILE A 131 13.17 -0.52 -29.25
C ILE A 131 13.06 0.20 -30.59
N ARG A 132 12.29 1.27 -30.64
CA ARG A 132 12.19 2.15 -31.79
C ARG A 132 12.90 3.47 -31.50
N ASN A 133 13.51 4.07 -32.53
CA ASN A 133 14.18 5.36 -32.51
C ASN A 133 15.48 5.48 -31.69
N CYS A 134 15.78 4.55 -30.78
CA CYS A 134 16.94 4.59 -29.90
C CYS A 134 17.81 3.32 -29.99
N ALA A 135 17.76 2.57 -31.09
CA ALA A 135 18.45 1.28 -31.22
C ALA A 135 19.98 1.34 -31.05
N ASN A 136 20.58 2.53 -31.13
CA ASN A 136 22.02 2.76 -30.95
C ASN A 136 22.32 3.58 -29.68
N ASP A 137 21.35 3.79 -28.81
CA ASP A 137 21.55 4.51 -27.56
C ASP A 137 22.11 3.57 -26.48
N ASN A 138 23.24 3.92 -25.89
CA ASN A 138 23.91 3.09 -24.89
C ASN A 138 23.05 2.91 -23.62
N ASP A 139 22.30 3.95 -23.22
CA ASP A 139 21.48 3.88 -22.00
C ASP A 139 20.29 2.95 -22.17
N VAL A 140 19.73 2.87 -23.38
CA VAL A 140 18.67 1.90 -23.71
C VAL A 140 19.22 0.47 -23.69
N THR A 141 20.45 0.29 -24.19
CA THR A 141 21.15 -1.01 -24.11
C THR A 141 21.37 -1.39 -22.64
N LEU A 142 21.89 -0.47 -21.84
CA LEU A 142 22.09 -0.67 -20.40
C LEU A 142 20.79 -0.97 -19.66
N TYR A 143 19.68 -0.31 -20.02
CA TYR A 143 18.37 -0.63 -19.45
C TYR A 143 17.92 -2.06 -19.78
N GLY A 144 18.16 -2.53 -21.00
CA GLY A 144 17.94 -3.93 -21.38
C GLY A 144 18.83 -4.89 -20.59
N ASP A 145 20.10 -4.55 -20.44
CA ASP A 145 21.08 -5.34 -19.69
C ASP A 145 20.72 -5.41 -18.19
N PHE A 146 20.28 -4.29 -17.59
CA PHE A 146 19.77 -4.26 -16.21
C PHE A 146 18.57 -5.19 -16.03
N ARG A 147 17.62 -5.18 -16.94
CA ARG A 147 16.51 -6.11 -16.94
C ARG A 147 16.99 -7.57 -16.92
N ASP A 148 17.94 -7.90 -17.78
CA ASP A 148 18.50 -9.25 -17.85
C ASP A 148 19.35 -9.61 -16.62
N TRP A 149 19.98 -8.63 -15.99
CA TRP A 149 20.67 -8.76 -14.69
C TRP A 149 19.67 -9.01 -13.55
N TYR A 150 18.58 -8.28 -13.52
CA TYR A 150 17.54 -8.46 -12.51
C TYR A 150 16.98 -9.91 -12.50
N TRP A 151 16.87 -10.55 -13.67
CA TRP A 151 16.52 -11.98 -13.76
C TRP A 151 17.49 -12.92 -13.04
N ARG A 152 18.67 -12.45 -12.74
CA ARG A 152 19.74 -13.18 -12.07
C ARG A 152 19.94 -12.71 -10.62
N LEU A 153 19.02 -11.94 -10.07
CA LEU A 153 19.07 -11.45 -8.68
C LEU A 153 19.29 -12.58 -7.66
N ASP A 154 18.77 -13.77 -7.95
CA ASP A 154 18.99 -14.98 -7.14
C ASP A 154 20.47 -15.36 -6.99
N GLN A 155 21.35 -14.85 -7.84
CA GLN A 155 22.80 -15.06 -7.79
C GLN A 155 23.52 -14.05 -6.89
N HIS A 156 22.87 -12.93 -6.53
CA HIS A 156 23.42 -11.91 -5.65
C HIS A 156 23.24 -12.33 -4.19
N GLN A 157 24.32 -12.73 -3.56
CA GLN A 157 24.30 -13.33 -2.23
C GLN A 157 24.85 -12.44 -1.12
N ASP A 158 25.41 -11.26 -1.47
CA ASP A 158 25.93 -10.33 -0.45
C ASP A 158 24.76 -9.70 0.32
N PRO A 159 24.63 -9.95 1.64
CA PRO A 159 23.53 -9.42 2.41
C PRO A 159 23.69 -7.94 2.76
N THR A 160 24.79 -7.30 2.39
CA THR A 160 25.14 -5.94 2.78
C THR A 160 25.05 -4.93 1.64
N THR A 161 24.92 -5.39 0.39
CA THR A 161 24.83 -4.53 -0.80
C THR A 161 23.41 -4.10 -1.12
N THR A 162 23.30 -2.94 -1.73
CA THR A 162 22.07 -2.44 -2.34
C THR A 162 22.04 -2.81 -3.83
N ILE A 163 20.89 -2.67 -4.47
CA ILE A 163 20.78 -2.84 -5.94
C ILE A 163 21.62 -1.78 -6.66
N ALA A 164 21.70 -0.55 -6.13
CA ALA A 164 22.57 0.47 -6.69
C ALA A 164 24.06 0.07 -6.65
N ASP A 165 24.52 -0.54 -5.56
CA ASP A 165 25.90 -1.04 -5.45
C ASP A 165 26.20 -2.12 -6.51
N GLU A 166 25.28 -3.07 -6.68
CA GLU A 166 25.45 -4.17 -7.63
C GLU A 166 25.44 -3.67 -9.09
N VAL A 167 24.53 -2.75 -9.42
CA VAL A 167 24.46 -2.13 -10.75
C VAL A 167 25.71 -1.30 -11.04
N ALA A 168 26.24 -0.61 -10.03
CA ALA A 168 27.50 0.13 -10.15
C ALA A 168 28.70 -0.80 -10.42
N ILE A 169 28.75 -1.95 -9.75
CA ILE A 169 29.82 -2.94 -9.91
C ILE A 169 29.75 -3.59 -11.31
N GLU A 170 28.57 -4.02 -11.77
CA GLU A 170 28.45 -4.78 -13.01
C GLU A 170 28.46 -3.89 -14.27
N TYR A 171 27.78 -2.72 -14.21
CA TYR A 171 27.60 -1.86 -15.38
C TYR A 171 28.31 -0.51 -15.29
N GLY A 172 28.90 -0.18 -14.15
CA GLY A 172 29.53 1.12 -13.91
C GLY A 172 28.54 2.29 -13.78
N VAL A 173 27.24 2.00 -13.68
CA VAL A 173 26.17 3.01 -13.57
C VAL A 173 26.14 3.59 -12.18
N GLN A 174 26.18 4.93 -12.07
CA GLN A 174 26.27 5.67 -10.82
C GLN A 174 25.05 6.55 -10.60
N VAL A 175 24.81 6.95 -9.35
CA VAL A 175 23.84 7.99 -9.02
C VAL A 175 24.14 9.25 -9.83
N GLY A 176 23.15 9.77 -10.55
CA GLY A 176 23.27 10.92 -11.44
C GLY A 176 23.47 10.56 -12.91
N ASP A 177 23.76 9.30 -13.22
CA ASP A 177 23.72 8.83 -14.59
C ASP A 177 22.27 8.70 -15.06
N ARG A 178 22.05 8.93 -16.32
CA ARG A 178 20.75 8.85 -16.95
C ARG A 178 20.10 7.48 -16.82
N SER A 179 20.87 6.43 -17.13
CA SER A 179 20.42 5.04 -16.94
C SER A 179 20.07 4.73 -15.48
N TYR A 180 20.80 5.33 -14.51
CA TYR A 180 20.44 5.21 -13.10
C TYR A 180 19.04 5.75 -12.82
N HIS A 181 18.71 6.95 -13.31
CA HIS A 181 17.39 7.56 -13.10
C HIS A 181 16.27 6.75 -13.74
N LEU A 182 16.50 6.16 -14.92
CA LEU A 182 15.53 5.27 -15.54
C LEU A 182 15.27 4.01 -14.71
N TYR A 183 16.32 3.40 -14.16
CA TYR A 183 16.18 2.24 -13.27
C TYR A 183 15.51 2.59 -11.95
N ASP A 184 15.90 3.73 -11.37
CA ASP A 184 15.34 4.23 -10.13
C ASP A 184 13.84 4.46 -10.26
N SER A 185 13.41 5.19 -11.29
CA SER A 185 12.01 5.52 -11.53
C SER A 185 11.15 4.32 -11.94
N SER A 186 11.65 3.46 -12.84
CA SER A 186 10.86 2.34 -13.39
C SER A 186 10.83 1.13 -12.47
N PHE A 187 11.95 0.79 -11.85
CA PHE A 187 12.09 -0.40 -11.02
C PHE A 187 11.94 -0.09 -9.53
N ALA A 188 12.85 0.69 -8.95
CA ALA A 188 12.80 0.95 -7.51
C ALA A 188 11.53 1.74 -7.13
N GLY A 189 11.23 2.82 -7.86
CA GLY A 189 10.02 3.61 -7.66
C GLY A 189 8.77 2.87 -8.08
N GLY A 190 8.74 2.32 -9.31
CA GLY A 190 7.56 1.69 -9.89
C GLY A 190 7.09 0.43 -9.17
N VAL A 191 8.02 -0.38 -8.64
CA VAL A 191 7.72 -1.68 -8.01
C VAL A 191 7.80 -1.64 -6.49
N TYR A 192 8.79 -0.94 -5.94
CA TYR A 192 9.11 -0.99 -4.50
C TYR A 192 8.86 0.32 -3.75
N ALA A 193 8.38 1.37 -4.42
CA ALA A 193 8.11 2.70 -3.84
C ALA A 193 9.30 3.29 -3.07
N THR A 194 10.50 3.14 -3.61
CA THR A 194 11.74 3.65 -2.99
C THR A 194 12.78 3.96 -4.07
N SER A 195 14.03 4.17 -3.68
CA SER A 195 15.17 4.36 -4.59
C SER A 195 16.13 3.18 -4.56
N LEU A 196 16.86 2.96 -5.68
CA LEU A 196 17.76 1.81 -5.88
C LEU A 196 18.79 1.64 -4.75
N HIS A 197 19.33 2.75 -4.24
CA HIS A 197 20.35 2.73 -3.18
C HIS A 197 19.78 2.36 -1.79
N LYS A 198 18.47 2.22 -1.65
CA LYS A 198 17.79 1.78 -0.43
C LYS A 198 17.35 0.32 -0.49
N LEU A 199 17.18 -0.22 -1.71
CA LEU A 199 16.81 -1.63 -1.93
C LEU A 199 18.00 -2.55 -1.62
N GLY A 200 17.83 -3.51 -0.71
CA GLY A 200 18.83 -4.53 -0.46
C GLY A 200 18.82 -5.59 -1.56
N ALA A 201 19.93 -5.79 -2.28
CA ALA A 201 19.98 -6.70 -3.42
C ALA A 201 19.54 -8.13 -3.04
N ARG A 202 20.15 -8.71 -2.03
CA ARG A 202 19.75 -10.04 -1.52
C ARG A 202 18.33 -10.08 -0.95
N SER A 203 17.93 -9.03 -0.21
CA SER A 203 16.59 -8.99 0.37
C SER A 203 15.51 -8.93 -0.71
N THR A 204 15.74 -8.18 -1.78
CA THR A 204 14.84 -8.11 -2.95
C THR A 204 14.78 -9.47 -3.65
N ALA A 205 15.91 -10.11 -3.91
CA ALA A 205 15.96 -11.44 -4.51
C ALA A 205 15.16 -12.49 -3.71
N LEU A 206 15.29 -12.48 -2.39
CA LEU A 206 14.58 -13.41 -1.51
C LEU A 206 13.07 -13.11 -1.42
N GLN A 207 12.67 -11.85 -1.52
CA GLN A 207 11.27 -11.47 -1.60
C GLN A 207 10.68 -11.93 -2.94
N ASP A 208 11.35 -11.64 -4.05
CA ASP A 208 10.86 -11.95 -5.39
C ASP A 208 10.80 -13.46 -5.67
N ASP A 209 11.70 -14.24 -5.10
CA ASP A 209 11.65 -15.72 -5.22
C ASP A 209 10.35 -16.31 -4.62
N GLN A 210 9.70 -15.57 -3.73
CA GLN A 210 8.44 -15.93 -3.08
C GLN A 210 7.23 -15.16 -3.61
N TRP A 211 7.44 -14.03 -4.24
CA TRP A 211 6.40 -13.10 -4.64
C TRP A 211 5.81 -13.47 -6.00
N ASP A 212 4.60 -14.00 -6.01
CA ASP A 212 3.87 -14.27 -7.26
C ASP A 212 2.92 -13.11 -7.56
N LEU A 213 3.33 -12.27 -8.50
CA LEU A 213 2.53 -11.17 -9.01
C LEU A 213 1.72 -11.53 -10.26
N SER A 214 1.50 -12.82 -10.52
CA SER A 214 0.76 -13.26 -11.68
C SER A 214 -0.70 -12.78 -11.65
N GLY A 215 -1.26 -12.57 -12.83
CA GLY A 215 -2.69 -12.31 -12.98
C GLY A 215 -3.14 -10.92 -12.55
N ILE A 216 -2.28 -9.90 -12.62
CA ILE A 216 -2.64 -8.52 -12.29
C ILE A 216 -3.79 -8.03 -13.15
N ARG A 217 -4.73 -7.36 -12.49
CA ARG A 217 -5.88 -6.71 -13.11
C ARG A 217 -6.12 -5.36 -12.45
N VAL A 218 -6.82 -4.50 -13.17
CA VAL A 218 -7.32 -3.21 -12.69
C VAL A 218 -8.82 -3.13 -12.92
N LEU A 219 -9.51 -2.25 -12.18
CA LEU A 219 -10.94 -2.01 -12.39
C LEU A 219 -11.14 -1.15 -13.63
N GLY A 220 -11.88 -1.68 -14.60
CA GLY A 220 -12.09 -1.05 -15.90
C GLY A 220 -13.30 -0.12 -15.99
N ASP A 221 -14.16 -0.02 -14.98
CA ASP A 221 -15.29 0.90 -14.98
C ASP A 221 -14.82 2.31 -14.60
N VAL A 222 -15.23 3.31 -15.40
CA VAL A 222 -14.85 4.72 -15.19
C VAL A 222 -15.39 5.31 -13.89
N ASN A 223 -16.50 4.77 -13.38
CA ASN A 223 -17.16 5.24 -12.16
C ASN A 223 -16.80 4.42 -10.91
N LEU A 224 -15.97 3.41 -11.03
CA LEU A 224 -15.67 2.48 -9.96
C LEU A 224 -14.19 2.57 -9.57
N GLY A 225 -13.94 2.95 -8.33
CA GLY A 225 -12.63 2.85 -7.70
C GLY A 225 -12.48 1.60 -6.84
N TYR A 226 -11.26 1.30 -6.44
CA TYR A 226 -10.99 0.13 -5.60
C TYR A 226 -11.62 0.28 -4.21
N SER A 227 -11.55 1.47 -3.61
CA SER A 227 -12.24 1.73 -2.34
C SER A 227 -13.75 1.52 -2.46
N ASP A 228 -14.38 2.04 -3.54
CA ASP A 228 -15.82 1.92 -3.77
C ASP A 228 -16.24 0.43 -3.89
N ALA A 229 -15.43 -0.37 -4.58
CA ALA A 229 -15.66 -1.79 -4.71
C ALA A 229 -15.59 -2.53 -3.38
N LEU A 230 -14.58 -2.25 -2.56
CA LEU A 230 -14.42 -2.87 -1.24
C LEU A 230 -15.48 -2.41 -0.24
N GLU A 231 -15.87 -1.13 -0.26
CA GLU A 231 -16.99 -0.63 0.54
C GLU A 231 -18.28 -1.39 0.24
N THR A 232 -18.57 -1.59 -1.03
CA THR A 232 -19.80 -2.28 -1.46
C THR A 232 -19.79 -3.75 -1.08
N VAL A 233 -18.68 -4.46 -1.29
CA VAL A 233 -18.67 -5.91 -1.14
C VAL A 233 -18.49 -6.41 0.28
N TRP A 234 -17.89 -5.58 1.20
CA TRP A 234 -17.73 -6.02 2.59
C TRP A 234 -17.40 -4.95 3.64
N TRP A 235 -16.79 -3.78 3.30
CA TRP A 235 -16.43 -2.81 4.34
C TRP A 235 -17.65 -2.25 5.06
N ASN A 236 -18.73 -1.93 4.31
CA ASN A 236 -19.97 -1.43 4.91
C ASN A 236 -20.59 -2.44 5.88
N ASP A 237 -20.48 -3.74 5.61
CA ASP A 237 -20.96 -4.79 6.50
C ASP A 237 -20.15 -4.84 7.80
N VAL A 238 -18.83 -4.72 7.72
CA VAL A 238 -17.96 -4.63 8.92
C VAL A 238 -18.31 -3.42 9.76
N VAL A 239 -18.44 -2.24 9.14
CA VAL A 239 -18.79 -1.00 9.85
C VAL A 239 -20.16 -1.09 10.51
N ALA A 240 -21.12 -1.76 9.88
CA ALA A 240 -22.46 -1.94 10.44
C ALA A 240 -22.51 -2.91 11.64
N ASN A 241 -21.51 -3.79 11.77
CA ASN A 241 -21.46 -4.84 12.81
C ASN A 241 -20.31 -4.67 13.81
N SER A 242 -19.59 -3.55 13.79
CA SER A 242 -18.55 -3.19 14.76
C SER A 242 -18.82 -1.81 15.35
N GLU A 243 -18.17 -1.48 16.45
CA GLU A 243 -18.01 -0.10 16.87
C GLU A 243 -16.82 0.52 16.11
N LEU A 244 -17.02 1.67 15.47
CA LEU A 244 -15.99 2.39 14.72
C LEU A 244 -15.92 3.84 15.17
N LEU A 245 -14.73 4.25 15.64
CA LEU A 245 -14.43 5.64 15.98
C LEU A 245 -13.43 6.19 14.95
N LEU A 246 -13.89 7.13 14.12
CA LEU A 246 -13.07 7.90 13.21
C LEU A 246 -12.46 9.11 13.94
N ASN A 247 -11.40 9.70 13.38
CA ASN A 247 -10.67 10.82 13.99
C ASN A 247 -10.14 10.52 15.39
N SER A 248 -9.81 9.26 15.65
CA SER A 248 -9.36 8.74 16.94
C SER A 248 -7.95 8.14 16.83
N PRO A 249 -6.92 8.97 16.52
CA PRO A 249 -5.55 8.46 16.43
C PRO A 249 -5.10 7.94 17.78
N VAL A 250 -4.69 6.66 17.82
CA VAL A 250 -4.15 6.03 19.03
C VAL A 250 -2.76 6.55 19.29
N ILE A 251 -2.52 6.96 20.56
CA ILE A 251 -1.23 7.48 21.02
C ILE A 251 -0.59 6.62 22.11
N GLY A 252 -1.34 5.67 22.71
CA GLY A 252 -0.80 4.81 23.76
C GLY A 252 -1.51 3.48 23.87
N ILE A 253 -0.75 2.44 24.23
CA ILE A 253 -1.24 1.08 24.51
C ILE A 253 -0.58 0.58 25.78
N ASP A 254 -1.35 0.46 26.86
CA ASP A 254 -0.88 -0.01 28.17
C ASP A 254 -1.36 -1.44 28.44
N THR A 255 -0.42 -2.34 28.64
CA THR A 255 -0.64 -3.76 28.95
C THR A 255 -0.15 -4.13 30.35
N SER A 256 0.11 -3.17 31.21
CA SER A 256 0.59 -3.41 32.58
C SER A 256 -0.49 -4.01 33.50
N GLY A 257 -1.76 -3.73 33.21
CA GLY A 257 -2.93 -4.26 33.92
C GLY A 257 -3.40 -5.63 33.43
N SER A 258 -4.60 -6.06 33.90
CA SER A 258 -5.31 -7.23 33.39
C SER A 258 -5.81 -7.04 31.98
N ASP A 259 -6.35 -5.86 31.70
CA ASP A 259 -6.87 -5.46 30.42
C ASP A 259 -5.81 -4.64 29.65
N VAL A 260 -5.99 -4.54 28.35
CA VAL A 260 -5.24 -3.61 27.49
C VAL A 260 -6.00 -2.29 27.49
N ILE A 261 -5.31 -1.21 27.81
CA ILE A 261 -5.88 0.14 27.74
C ILE A 261 -5.29 0.86 26.54
N VAL A 262 -6.14 1.19 25.59
CA VAL A 262 -5.77 1.96 24.40
C VAL A 262 -6.21 3.41 24.61
N THR A 263 -5.28 4.35 24.47
CA THR A 263 -5.53 5.78 24.64
C THR A 263 -5.45 6.48 23.28
N ASP A 264 -6.47 7.25 22.95
CA ASP A 264 -6.49 8.07 21.73
C ASP A 264 -5.94 9.49 21.98
N SER A 265 -5.82 10.27 20.92
CA SER A 265 -5.27 11.64 21.00
C SER A 265 -6.17 12.65 21.73
N SER A 266 -7.44 12.31 21.98
CA SER A 266 -8.35 13.10 22.82
C SER A 266 -8.11 12.84 24.30
N GLY A 267 -7.40 11.76 24.63
CA GLY A 267 -7.16 11.27 25.99
C GLY A 267 -8.23 10.28 26.45
N ASP A 268 -9.14 9.89 25.58
CA ASP A 268 -10.13 8.87 25.89
C ASP A 268 -9.47 7.49 25.96
N GLN A 269 -9.91 6.68 26.92
CA GLN A 269 -9.35 5.36 27.18
C GLN A 269 -10.37 4.28 26.88
N HIS A 270 -9.94 3.31 26.10
CA HIS A 270 -10.73 2.17 25.67
C HIS A 270 -10.10 0.88 26.22
N ALA A 271 -10.90 0.07 26.91
CA ALA A 271 -10.42 -1.16 27.52
C ALA A 271 -10.79 -2.38 26.66
N ALA A 272 -9.84 -3.29 26.46
CA ALA A 272 -10.07 -4.56 25.78
C ALA A 272 -9.24 -5.69 26.39
N ARG A 273 -9.59 -6.94 26.06
CA ARG A 273 -8.75 -8.09 26.41
C ARG A 273 -7.49 -8.13 25.55
N GLN A 274 -7.60 -7.76 24.27
CA GLN A 274 -6.53 -7.82 23.29
C GLN A 274 -6.62 -6.64 22.32
N VAL A 275 -5.48 -6.34 21.67
CA VAL A 275 -5.39 -5.31 20.64
C VAL A 275 -4.66 -5.85 19.40
N ILE A 276 -5.20 -5.54 18.21
CA ILE A 276 -4.53 -5.76 16.92
C ILE A 276 -4.09 -4.41 16.37
N VAL A 277 -2.79 -4.23 16.20
CA VAL A 277 -2.17 -3.01 15.69
C VAL A 277 -1.92 -3.17 14.21
N THR A 278 -2.65 -2.39 13.38
CA THR A 278 -2.59 -2.48 11.90
C THR A 278 -2.05 -1.22 11.24
N VAL A 279 -1.41 -0.36 12.01
CA VAL A 279 -0.80 0.87 11.49
C VAL A 279 0.36 0.57 10.55
N SER A 280 0.71 1.52 9.68
CA SER A 280 1.86 1.34 8.80
C SER A 280 3.16 1.17 9.60
N VAL A 281 4.15 0.49 9.01
CA VAL A 281 5.47 0.38 9.63
C VAL A 281 6.14 1.75 9.82
N GLY A 282 5.79 2.77 9.02
CA GLY A 282 6.28 4.14 9.21
C GLY A 282 5.79 4.78 10.51
N VAL A 283 4.56 4.50 10.93
CA VAL A 283 4.01 4.95 12.21
C VAL A 283 4.72 4.29 13.39
N LEU A 284 5.02 2.98 13.28
CA LEU A 284 5.80 2.25 14.29
C LEU A 284 7.23 2.77 14.39
N GLN A 285 7.90 3.02 13.25
CA GLN A 285 9.26 3.57 13.20
C GLN A 285 9.36 5.01 13.71
N ALA A 286 8.28 5.77 13.58
CA ALA A 286 8.19 7.13 14.12
C ALA A 286 7.79 7.16 15.61
N GLU A 287 7.61 5.99 16.22
CA GLU A 287 7.23 5.86 17.65
C GLU A 287 6.01 6.70 18.03
N MET A 288 4.99 6.76 17.15
CA MET A 288 3.80 7.56 17.37
C MET A 288 2.82 6.97 18.39
N ILE A 289 3.04 5.73 18.80
CA ILE A 289 2.25 5.02 19.81
C ILE A 289 3.18 4.61 20.94
N ASP A 290 2.91 5.10 22.14
CA ASP A 290 3.63 4.71 23.35
C ASP A 290 3.13 3.35 23.84
N PHE A 291 4.03 2.38 24.02
CA PHE A 291 3.70 1.06 24.57
C PHE A 291 4.18 0.95 26.02
N VAL A 292 3.29 0.52 26.89
CA VAL A 292 3.60 0.31 28.32
C VAL A 292 3.26 -1.15 28.72
N PRO A 293 4.25 -1.95 29.17
CA PRO A 293 5.69 -1.68 29.11
C PRO A 293 6.22 -1.62 27.67
N ASP A 294 7.45 -1.13 27.52
CA ASP A 294 8.12 -1.02 26.23
C ASP A 294 8.05 -2.35 25.44
N LEU A 295 7.95 -2.24 24.12
CA LEU A 295 7.99 -3.39 23.23
C LEU A 295 9.31 -4.17 23.36
N PRO A 296 9.30 -5.50 23.19
CA PRO A 296 10.52 -6.28 23.15
C PRO A 296 11.49 -5.78 22.08
N ALA A 297 12.78 -5.79 22.37
CA ALA A 297 13.82 -5.35 21.43
C ALA A 297 13.76 -6.10 20.07
N ALA A 298 13.30 -7.36 20.08
CA ALA A 298 13.11 -8.15 18.86
C ALA A 298 11.98 -7.57 17.96
N THR A 299 10.89 -7.10 18.54
CA THR A 299 9.78 -6.46 17.82
C THR A 299 10.21 -5.11 17.26
N ILE A 300 10.94 -4.32 18.06
CA ILE A 300 11.52 -3.04 17.63
C ILE A 300 12.48 -3.27 16.45
N ALA A 301 13.36 -4.27 16.54
CA ALA A 301 14.25 -4.63 15.46
C ALA A 301 13.50 -5.14 14.22
N ALA A 302 12.36 -5.81 14.40
CA ALA A 302 11.54 -6.32 13.31
C ALA A 302 10.97 -5.16 12.46
N TYR A 303 10.21 -4.23 13.04
CA TYR A 303 9.65 -3.14 12.25
C TYR A 303 10.75 -2.18 11.73
N ASN A 304 11.83 -1.95 12.47
CA ASN A 304 12.97 -1.16 12.00
C ASN A 304 13.77 -1.87 10.90
N GLY A 305 13.68 -3.18 10.77
CA GLY A 305 14.31 -3.97 9.70
C GLY A 305 13.58 -3.96 8.36
N ILE A 306 12.38 -3.40 8.29
CA ILE A 306 11.57 -3.28 7.08
C ILE A 306 11.70 -1.86 6.52
N GLY A 307 11.87 -1.73 5.21
CA GLY A 307 11.91 -0.41 4.56
C GLY A 307 10.51 0.18 4.37
N ILE A 308 10.41 1.48 4.47
CA ILE A 308 9.27 2.29 4.01
C ILE A 308 9.81 3.64 3.57
N ASP A 309 9.25 4.23 2.51
CA ASP A 309 9.78 5.46 1.93
C ASP A 309 8.67 6.41 1.47
N MET A 310 9.09 7.62 1.14
CA MET A 310 8.19 8.64 0.61
C MET A 310 7.66 8.23 -0.76
N GLY A 311 6.42 8.61 -1.03
CA GLY A 311 5.80 8.40 -2.32
C GLY A 311 4.52 9.17 -2.45
N MET A 312 4.17 9.48 -3.68
CA MET A 312 2.91 10.17 -3.99
C MET A 312 2.34 9.71 -5.32
N LYS A 313 1.03 9.87 -5.47
CA LYS A 313 0.32 9.75 -6.74
C LYS A 313 -0.21 11.12 -7.13
N VAL A 314 0.05 11.51 -8.37
CA VAL A 314 -0.33 12.82 -8.90
C VAL A 314 -1.05 12.63 -10.24
N PRO A 315 -2.36 12.30 -10.23
CA PRO A 315 -3.17 12.33 -11.42
C PRO A 315 -3.40 13.79 -11.85
N MET A 316 -3.18 14.07 -13.13
CA MET A 316 -3.36 15.37 -13.75
C MET A 316 -4.25 15.24 -14.98
N ARG A 317 -5.22 16.14 -15.14
CA ARG A 317 -6.15 16.16 -16.27
C ARG A 317 -5.79 17.27 -17.25
N PHE A 318 -5.94 16.95 -18.54
CA PHE A 318 -5.52 17.82 -19.64
C PHE A 318 -6.66 18.03 -20.65
N THR A 319 -6.58 19.11 -21.41
CA THR A 319 -7.56 19.43 -22.47
C THR A 319 -7.49 18.46 -23.65
N GLN A 320 -6.33 17.85 -23.89
CA GLN A 320 -6.08 16.86 -24.94
C GLN A 320 -4.93 15.93 -24.53
N PRO A 321 -4.83 14.73 -25.14
CA PRO A 321 -3.75 13.78 -24.87
C PRO A 321 -2.48 14.22 -25.63
N TRP A 322 -1.84 15.28 -25.16
CA TRP A 322 -0.66 15.90 -25.80
C TRP A 322 0.54 14.95 -25.90
N TRP A 323 0.56 13.86 -25.11
CA TRP A 323 1.59 12.83 -25.15
C TRP A 323 1.49 11.87 -26.35
N GLU A 324 0.40 11.88 -27.10
CA GLU A 324 0.21 11.09 -28.31
C GLU A 324 0.76 11.79 -29.58
N THR A 325 1.77 12.64 -29.43
CA THR A 325 2.29 13.49 -30.51
C THR A 325 2.88 12.75 -31.70
N GLU A 326 3.27 11.48 -31.54
CA GLU A 326 3.85 10.66 -32.59
C GLU A 326 2.88 9.61 -33.16
N GLY A 327 1.60 9.68 -32.79
CA GLY A 327 0.55 8.82 -33.31
C GLY A 327 0.52 7.41 -32.71
N GLU A 328 1.30 7.19 -31.64
CA GLU A 328 1.25 5.95 -30.85
C GLU A 328 0.53 6.22 -29.53
N PRO A 329 -0.41 5.37 -29.11
CA PRO A 329 -1.10 5.54 -27.82
C PRO A 329 -0.11 5.27 -26.68
N LEU A 330 0.13 6.25 -25.84
CA LEU A 330 0.95 6.11 -24.64
C LEU A 330 0.14 5.43 -23.54
N SER A 331 0.67 4.38 -22.94
CA SER A 331 0.13 3.81 -21.70
C SER A 331 1.02 4.03 -20.50
N TRP A 332 2.33 4.04 -20.72
CA TRP A 332 3.33 4.16 -19.66
C TRP A 332 4.47 5.08 -20.11
N LEU A 333 4.89 5.97 -19.25
CA LEU A 333 6.00 6.89 -19.45
C LEU A 333 6.98 6.77 -18.27
N VAL A 334 8.26 6.73 -18.55
CA VAL A 334 9.32 6.89 -17.56
C VAL A 334 10.15 8.10 -17.93
N THR A 335 10.35 9.02 -17.00
CA THR A 335 11.17 10.22 -17.17
C THR A 335 12.46 10.13 -16.36
N GLU A 336 13.43 10.96 -16.72
CA GLU A 336 14.68 11.13 -15.95
C GLU A 336 14.50 12.10 -14.77
N GLY A 337 13.36 12.77 -14.71
CA GLY A 337 13.09 13.84 -13.74
C GLY A 337 12.08 13.47 -12.68
N LEU A 338 11.42 14.52 -12.16
CA LEU A 338 10.56 14.40 -10.98
C LEU A 338 9.20 13.75 -11.25
N ALA A 339 8.74 13.67 -12.50
CA ALA A 339 7.54 12.92 -12.87
C ALA A 339 7.73 11.41 -12.67
N ALA A 340 8.98 10.95 -12.76
CA ALA A 340 9.41 9.57 -12.58
C ALA A 340 8.70 8.58 -13.51
N ALA A 341 7.73 7.82 -13.03
CA ALA A 341 6.89 6.95 -13.83
C ALA A 341 5.47 7.51 -13.90
N CYS A 342 4.88 7.54 -15.09
CA CYS A 342 3.51 7.96 -15.27
C CYS A 342 2.75 6.97 -16.17
N TRP A 343 1.44 6.88 -16.01
CA TRP A 343 0.57 6.06 -16.87
C TRP A 343 -0.76 6.76 -17.14
N VAL A 344 -1.50 6.20 -18.11
CA VAL A 344 -2.75 6.78 -18.62
C VAL A 344 -3.95 5.98 -18.15
N PRO A 345 -4.66 6.38 -17.06
CA PRO A 345 -5.83 5.65 -16.55
C PRO A 345 -6.95 5.46 -17.57
N SER A 346 -7.14 6.41 -18.49
CA SER A 346 -8.17 6.31 -19.53
C SER A 346 -7.98 5.12 -20.50
N ASP A 347 -6.79 4.53 -20.57
CA ASP A 347 -6.54 3.35 -21.41
C ASP A 347 -7.30 2.12 -20.93
N TYR A 348 -7.55 2.00 -19.64
CA TYR A 348 -8.27 0.88 -19.04
C TYR A 348 -9.62 1.27 -18.43
N LYS A 349 -9.85 2.54 -18.07
CA LYS A 349 -11.14 3.03 -17.57
C LYS A 349 -12.12 3.22 -18.74
N THR A 350 -12.93 2.20 -18.98
CA THR A 350 -13.90 2.15 -20.09
C THR A 350 -14.95 3.25 -19.96
N GLY A 351 -15.07 4.07 -20.99
CA GLY A 351 -16.03 5.19 -21.04
C GLY A 351 -15.45 6.50 -20.52
N SER A 352 -14.20 6.55 -20.07
CA SER A 352 -13.54 7.83 -19.75
C SER A 352 -13.41 8.70 -20.99
N THR A 353 -13.72 9.98 -20.83
CA THR A 353 -13.49 11.05 -21.82
C THR A 353 -12.44 12.05 -21.33
N ASP A 354 -11.93 11.84 -20.13
CA ASP A 354 -10.90 12.69 -19.55
C ASP A 354 -9.51 12.24 -20.02
N ASN A 355 -8.67 13.21 -20.39
CA ASN A 355 -7.27 12.96 -20.69
C ASN A 355 -6.47 13.07 -19.41
N ILE A 356 -6.23 11.96 -18.73
CA ILE A 356 -5.54 11.90 -17.45
C ILE A 356 -4.20 11.20 -17.63
N LEU A 357 -3.13 11.84 -17.12
CA LEU A 357 -1.83 11.24 -16.90
C LEU A 357 -1.59 11.20 -15.39
N LEU A 358 -1.35 10.03 -14.84
CA LEU A 358 -1.07 9.83 -13.42
C LEU A 358 0.42 9.60 -13.25
N CYS A 359 1.11 10.48 -12.53
CA CYS A 359 2.53 10.35 -12.23
C CYS A 359 2.76 9.82 -10.81
N TYR A 360 3.86 9.06 -10.66
CA TYR A 360 4.14 8.22 -9.49
C TYR A 360 5.57 8.45 -8.98
N PRO A 361 5.89 9.65 -8.52
CA PRO A 361 7.20 9.91 -7.92
C PRO A 361 7.32 9.20 -6.57
N MET A 362 8.38 8.39 -6.44
CA MET A 362 8.70 7.61 -5.25
C MET A 362 10.12 7.88 -4.78
N GLY A 363 10.44 7.46 -3.56
CA GLY A 363 11.77 7.55 -3.00
C GLY A 363 12.34 8.98 -3.03
N ASP A 364 13.50 9.14 -3.63
CA ASP A 364 14.21 10.42 -3.67
C ASP A 364 13.48 11.47 -4.53
N ASN A 365 12.79 11.07 -5.61
CA ASN A 365 11.97 11.99 -6.40
C ASN A 365 10.85 12.59 -5.54
N ALA A 366 10.17 11.77 -4.76
CA ALA A 366 9.16 12.25 -3.83
C ALA A 366 9.75 13.13 -2.72
N ALA A 367 10.95 12.84 -2.25
CA ALA A 367 11.64 13.67 -1.25
C ALA A 367 11.94 15.07 -1.81
N VAL A 368 12.47 15.17 -3.02
CA VAL A 368 12.72 16.46 -3.69
C VAL A 368 11.41 17.25 -3.88
N LEU A 369 10.34 16.59 -4.33
CA LEU A 369 9.02 17.23 -4.46
C LEU A 369 8.47 17.73 -3.12
N ASN A 370 8.71 16.99 -2.03
CA ASN A 370 8.36 17.44 -0.68
C ASN A 370 9.12 18.70 -0.25
N ASP A 371 10.40 18.82 -0.60
CA ASP A 371 11.19 20.01 -0.32
C ASP A 371 10.68 21.22 -1.15
N ILE A 372 10.32 21.00 -2.41
CA ILE A 372 9.68 22.02 -3.27
C ILE A 372 8.37 22.49 -2.62
N ALA A 373 7.52 21.58 -2.19
CA ALA A 373 6.26 21.92 -1.53
C ALA A 373 6.46 22.68 -0.22
N ALA A 374 7.43 22.28 0.60
CA ALA A 374 7.77 22.96 1.85
C ALA A 374 8.26 24.40 1.60
N ASN A 375 9.12 24.59 0.59
CA ASN A 375 9.63 25.92 0.18
C ASN A 375 8.51 26.83 -0.36
N ALA A 376 7.44 26.26 -0.94
CA ALA A 376 6.25 26.99 -1.39
C ALA A 376 5.26 27.30 -0.24
N GLY A 377 5.52 26.83 0.99
CA GLY A 377 4.70 27.07 2.18
C GLY A 377 3.73 25.93 2.52
N GLY A 378 3.80 24.80 1.83
CA GLY A 378 2.97 23.62 2.07
C GLY A 378 1.48 23.81 1.70
N GLY A 379 0.64 22.83 2.06
CA GLY A 379 -0.79 22.85 1.72
C GLY A 379 -1.04 23.04 0.23
N ALA A 380 -2.12 23.71 -0.14
CA ALA A 380 -2.49 23.92 -1.55
C ALA A 380 -1.40 24.62 -2.39
N ALA A 381 -0.59 25.51 -1.79
CA ALA A 381 0.54 26.12 -2.50
C ALA A 381 1.67 25.10 -2.74
N GLY A 382 1.89 24.22 -1.79
CA GLY A 382 2.83 23.10 -1.93
C GLY A 382 2.37 22.12 -3.01
N ASP A 383 1.10 21.77 -3.02
CA ASP A 383 0.53 20.86 -4.03
C ASP A 383 0.66 21.46 -5.44
N SER A 384 0.36 22.78 -5.60
CA SER A 384 0.58 23.48 -6.87
C SER A 384 2.05 23.43 -7.30
N ALA A 385 2.97 23.64 -6.37
CA ALA A 385 4.41 23.61 -6.68
C ALA A 385 4.90 22.21 -7.08
N ILE A 386 4.34 21.14 -6.51
CA ILE A 386 4.58 19.76 -6.93
C ILE A 386 4.11 19.56 -8.36
N ILE A 387 2.87 19.98 -8.67
CA ILE A 387 2.29 19.84 -10.01
C ILE A 387 3.12 20.62 -11.04
N ASP A 388 3.49 21.87 -10.72
CA ASP A 388 4.31 22.70 -11.61
C ASP A 388 5.68 22.05 -11.90
N ALA A 389 6.31 21.45 -10.90
CA ALA A 389 7.58 20.76 -11.06
C ALA A 389 7.46 19.51 -11.96
N ILE A 390 6.38 18.74 -11.79
CA ILE A 390 6.09 17.57 -12.65
C ILE A 390 5.77 18.01 -14.08
N LEU A 391 4.96 19.07 -14.27
CA LEU A 391 4.65 19.62 -15.59
C LEU A 391 5.90 20.11 -16.31
N ALA A 392 6.82 20.75 -15.60
CA ALA A 392 8.09 21.20 -16.17
C ALA A 392 8.97 20.03 -16.64
N ASP A 393 9.00 18.93 -15.90
CA ASP A 393 9.70 17.71 -16.31
C ASP A 393 9.05 17.07 -17.53
N LEU A 394 7.72 16.98 -17.55
CA LEU A 394 6.97 16.45 -18.69
C LEU A 394 7.18 17.32 -19.96
N ASP A 395 7.19 18.65 -19.83
CA ASP A 395 7.49 19.55 -20.94
C ASP A 395 8.92 19.35 -21.49
N ALA A 396 9.88 19.08 -20.61
CA ALA A 396 11.26 18.78 -21.01
C ALA A 396 11.39 17.41 -21.68
N THR A 397 10.56 16.46 -21.26
CA THR A 397 10.57 15.08 -21.79
C THR A 397 10.12 14.99 -23.26
N PHE A 398 9.26 15.93 -23.71
CA PHE A 398 8.73 15.94 -25.08
C PHE A 398 9.19 17.19 -25.86
N PRO A 399 10.46 17.26 -26.29
CA PRO A 399 11.00 18.45 -26.95
C PRO A 399 10.35 18.78 -28.31
N ALA A 400 9.72 17.80 -28.95
CA ALA A 400 8.93 18.01 -30.18
C ALA A 400 7.62 18.77 -29.94
N ALA A 401 7.14 18.80 -28.71
CA ALA A 401 5.92 19.48 -28.28
C ALA A 401 6.20 20.37 -27.05
N PRO A 402 7.01 21.41 -27.17
CA PRO A 402 7.48 22.21 -26.06
C PRO A 402 6.30 22.87 -25.32
N ASN A 403 6.34 22.83 -24.00
CA ASN A 403 5.29 23.32 -23.08
C ASN A 403 3.91 22.67 -23.29
N ALA A 404 3.83 21.48 -23.91
CA ALA A 404 2.55 20.85 -24.21
C ALA A 404 1.84 20.39 -22.93
N ALA A 405 2.55 19.90 -21.93
CA ALA A 405 1.98 19.51 -20.65
C ALA A 405 1.39 20.74 -19.93
N SER A 406 2.20 21.76 -19.68
CA SER A 406 1.76 22.97 -18.99
C SER A 406 0.63 23.70 -19.72
N ALA A 407 0.69 23.79 -21.06
CA ALA A 407 -0.32 24.51 -21.87
C ALA A 407 -1.69 23.80 -21.90
N ASN A 408 -1.75 22.51 -21.68
CA ASN A 408 -2.97 21.72 -21.72
C ASN A 408 -3.48 21.33 -20.34
N TYR A 409 -2.76 21.61 -19.26
CA TYR A 409 -3.15 21.29 -17.90
C TYR A 409 -4.47 21.97 -17.50
N ILE A 410 -5.36 21.23 -16.83
CA ILE A 410 -6.64 21.73 -16.29
C ILE A 410 -6.60 21.75 -14.77
N ASP A 411 -6.44 20.57 -14.17
CA ASP A 411 -6.43 20.33 -12.72
C ASP A 411 -5.73 19.03 -12.39
N GLY A 412 -5.50 18.80 -11.10
CA GLY A 412 -4.87 17.57 -10.61
C GLY A 412 -5.03 17.41 -9.10
N ILE A 413 -4.67 16.25 -8.61
CA ILE A 413 -4.70 15.90 -7.19
C ILE A 413 -3.30 15.45 -6.78
N VAL A 414 -2.83 15.91 -5.62
CA VAL A 414 -1.59 15.43 -5.01
C VAL A 414 -1.95 14.56 -3.80
N GLN A 415 -1.81 13.26 -3.93
CA GLN A 415 -1.90 12.34 -2.80
C GLN A 415 -0.50 11.98 -2.32
N ASN A 416 -0.07 12.63 -1.26
CA ASN A 416 1.27 12.49 -0.70
C ASN A 416 1.27 11.52 0.50
N TRP A 417 1.54 10.24 0.23
CA TRP A 417 1.59 9.21 1.27
C TRP A 417 2.78 9.37 2.21
N GLY A 418 3.89 9.90 1.71
CA GLY A 418 5.11 10.13 2.50
C GLY A 418 4.93 11.18 3.59
N LYS A 419 4.06 12.16 3.38
CA LYS A 419 3.73 13.22 4.35
C LYS A 419 2.38 13.04 5.00
N HIS A 420 1.64 11.99 4.66
CA HIS A 420 0.38 11.70 5.33
C HIS A 420 0.64 11.34 6.81
N PRO A 421 0.00 12.04 7.78
CA PRO A 421 0.40 12.00 9.19
C PRO A 421 0.29 10.61 9.83
N TYR A 422 -0.58 9.76 9.30
CA TYR A 422 -0.87 8.43 9.86
C TYR A 422 -0.48 7.26 8.93
N THR A 423 0.34 7.53 7.89
CA THR A 423 0.93 6.47 7.07
C THR A 423 2.45 6.57 6.98
N LEU A 424 2.99 7.79 6.88
CA LEU A 424 4.42 8.11 6.86
C LEU A 424 5.20 7.27 5.82
N GLY A 425 4.60 7.05 4.68
CA GLY A 425 5.19 6.32 3.56
C GLY A 425 4.16 5.67 2.66
N ALA A 426 4.59 5.27 1.45
CA ALA A 426 3.73 4.63 0.48
C ALA A 426 3.44 3.17 0.86
N TYR A 427 4.42 2.29 0.73
CA TYR A 427 4.34 0.90 1.20
C TYR A 427 5.73 0.36 1.53
N SER A 428 5.75 -0.82 2.18
CA SER A 428 6.99 -1.39 2.67
C SER A 428 7.83 -2.00 1.55
N TYR A 429 9.16 -1.92 1.68
CA TYR A 429 10.10 -2.50 0.71
C TYR A 429 11.21 -3.30 1.40
N PRO A 430 11.90 -4.23 0.68
CA PRO A 430 12.98 -5.03 1.21
C PRO A 430 14.30 -4.24 1.22
N LYS A 431 14.64 -3.58 2.32
CA LYS A 431 15.95 -2.95 2.48
C LYS A 431 17.02 -3.97 2.81
N VAL A 432 18.28 -3.56 2.84
CA VAL A 432 19.40 -4.40 3.29
C VAL A 432 19.06 -5.08 4.62
N GLY A 433 19.10 -6.40 4.65
CA GLY A 433 18.86 -7.21 5.85
C GLY A 433 17.41 -7.51 6.19
N THR A 434 16.40 -7.01 5.42
CA THR A 434 14.99 -7.36 5.67
C THR A 434 14.75 -8.86 5.62
N TYR A 435 15.39 -9.55 4.68
CA TYR A 435 15.40 -11.01 4.57
C TYR A 435 16.80 -11.56 4.81
N THR A 436 16.92 -12.57 5.67
CA THR A 436 18.15 -13.34 5.86
C THR A 436 18.08 -14.70 5.17
N SER A 437 16.87 -15.23 5.00
CA SER A 437 16.50 -16.38 4.16
C SER A 437 15.02 -16.30 3.83
N GLY A 438 14.53 -17.14 2.92
CA GLY A 438 13.11 -17.17 2.55
C GLY A 438 12.15 -17.41 3.73
N ASN A 439 12.62 -18.12 4.76
CA ASN A 439 11.83 -18.44 5.95
C ASN A 439 12.29 -17.65 7.21
N ASN A 440 13.10 -16.61 7.04
CA ASN A 440 13.56 -15.77 8.14
C ASN A 440 13.68 -14.32 7.66
N SER A 441 12.75 -13.52 8.08
CA SER A 441 12.69 -12.10 7.73
C SER A 441 12.21 -11.26 8.90
N HIS A 442 12.48 -9.97 8.84
CA HIS A 442 11.91 -9.00 9.77
C HIS A 442 10.37 -8.94 9.66
N ARG A 443 9.80 -9.26 8.50
CA ARG A 443 8.35 -9.35 8.29
C ARG A 443 7.73 -10.45 9.15
N LEU A 444 8.28 -11.65 9.11
CA LEU A 444 7.84 -12.79 9.96
C LEU A 444 8.07 -12.51 11.44
N ASN A 445 9.16 -11.85 11.80
CA ASN A 445 9.43 -11.52 13.19
C ASN A 445 8.40 -10.52 13.75
N LEU A 446 7.88 -9.61 12.91
CA LEU A 446 6.83 -8.67 13.31
C LEU A 446 5.48 -9.36 13.57
N GLN A 447 5.24 -10.54 13.02
CA GLN A 447 4.02 -11.33 13.28
C GLN A 447 3.95 -11.86 14.72
N THR A 448 5.08 -11.92 15.44
CA THR A 448 5.13 -12.51 16.79
C THR A 448 4.34 -11.68 17.79
N PRO A 449 3.28 -12.22 18.41
CA PRO A 449 2.51 -11.53 19.43
C PRO A 449 3.36 -11.19 20.66
N VAL A 450 3.03 -10.07 21.32
CA VAL A 450 3.74 -9.62 22.52
C VAL A 450 2.79 -9.44 23.71
N ALA A 451 3.31 -9.04 24.86
CA ALA A 451 2.54 -8.80 26.09
C ALA A 451 1.68 -10.03 26.50
N ASN A 452 2.23 -11.23 26.42
CA ASN A 452 1.54 -12.50 26.70
C ASN A 452 0.32 -12.73 25.79
N ASN A 453 0.48 -12.53 24.48
CA ASN A 453 -0.55 -12.66 23.45
C ASN A 453 -1.73 -11.68 23.65
N ARG A 454 -1.42 -10.46 24.09
CA ARG A 454 -2.43 -9.37 24.19
C ARG A 454 -2.25 -8.29 23.14
N VAL A 455 -1.09 -8.21 22.48
CA VAL A 455 -0.82 -7.27 21.40
C VAL A 455 -0.35 -8.07 20.18
N PHE A 456 -1.06 -7.89 19.07
CA PHE A 456 -0.81 -8.52 17.78
C PHE A 456 -0.52 -7.44 16.73
N PHE A 457 0.36 -7.73 15.78
CA PHE A 457 0.65 -6.82 14.67
C PHE A 457 0.18 -7.43 13.37
N ALA A 458 -0.43 -6.63 12.52
CA ALA A 458 -0.86 -7.03 11.18
C ALA A 458 -0.70 -5.88 10.18
N GLY A 459 -0.72 -6.18 8.89
CA GLY A 459 -0.59 -5.21 7.83
C GLY A 459 0.29 -5.73 6.69
N GLU A 460 0.29 -5.05 5.56
CA GLU A 460 1.06 -5.49 4.38
C GLU A 460 2.55 -5.68 4.68
N ALA A 461 3.10 -4.90 5.63
CA ALA A 461 4.51 -4.95 5.97
C ALA A 461 4.93 -6.23 6.70
N SER A 462 4.02 -6.89 7.41
CA SER A 462 4.29 -8.15 8.11
C SER A 462 4.07 -9.39 7.24
N HIS A 463 3.43 -9.29 6.08
CA HIS A 463 3.24 -10.44 5.20
C HIS A 463 4.52 -10.81 4.45
N ASN A 464 4.93 -12.08 4.51
CA ASN A 464 6.20 -12.51 3.94
C ASN A 464 6.12 -12.84 2.45
N LEU A 465 4.98 -13.38 1.99
CA LEU A 465 4.81 -13.83 0.60
C LEU A 465 4.24 -12.75 -0.33
N HIS A 466 3.38 -11.87 0.19
CA HIS A 466 2.70 -10.81 -0.57
C HIS A 466 2.83 -9.46 0.13
N PRO A 467 4.04 -9.04 0.54
CA PRO A 467 4.21 -7.73 1.17
C PRO A 467 3.82 -6.61 0.20
N SER A 468 3.58 -5.42 0.72
CA SER A 468 3.32 -4.22 -0.08
C SER A 468 2.03 -4.25 -0.90
N THR A 469 1.15 -5.23 -0.65
CA THR A 469 -0.11 -5.43 -1.38
C THR A 469 -1.34 -5.40 -0.47
N VAL A 470 -2.49 -5.09 -1.06
CA VAL A 470 -3.79 -5.20 -0.36
C VAL A 470 -4.04 -6.65 0.07
N VAL A 471 -3.72 -7.63 -0.78
CA VAL A 471 -3.90 -9.06 -0.48
C VAL A 471 -3.08 -9.48 0.73
N GLY A 472 -1.82 -9.05 0.80
CA GLY A 472 -0.99 -9.28 1.98
C GLY A 472 -1.59 -8.66 3.25
N ALA A 473 -2.14 -7.45 3.14
CA ALA A 473 -2.82 -6.81 4.27
C ALA A 473 -4.05 -7.60 4.73
N LEU A 474 -4.88 -8.10 3.80
CA LEU A 474 -6.06 -8.93 4.12
C LEU A 474 -5.65 -10.23 4.83
N HIS A 475 -4.65 -10.94 4.31
CA HIS A 475 -4.15 -12.18 4.92
C HIS A 475 -3.58 -11.95 6.32
N GLU A 476 -2.89 -10.84 6.55
CA GLU A 476 -2.35 -10.51 7.85
C GLU A 476 -3.45 -10.16 8.86
N GLY A 477 -4.50 -9.47 8.42
CA GLY A 477 -5.68 -9.23 9.24
C GLY A 477 -6.33 -10.53 9.69
N ASP A 478 -6.54 -11.46 8.74
CA ASP A 478 -7.10 -12.79 9.03
C ASP A 478 -6.20 -13.61 9.96
N ARG A 479 -4.88 -13.61 9.72
CA ARG A 479 -3.91 -14.27 10.60
C ARG A 479 -4.01 -13.78 12.03
N ALA A 480 -3.99 -12.46 12.22
CA ALA A 480 -4.04 -11.88 13.58
C ALA A 480 -5.37 -12.19 14.29
N ALA A 481 -6.49 -12.15 13.57
CA ALA A 481 -7.79 -12.54 14.10
C ALA A 481 -7.81 -14.01 14.52
N ASN A 482 -7.29 -14.90 13.69
CA ASN A 482 -7.17 -16.33 14.02
C ASN A 482 -6.25 -16.59 15.22
N GLU A 483 -5.18 -15.82 15.39
CA GLU A 483 -4.30 -15.91 16.57
C GLU A 483 -5.02 -15.45 17.84
N VAL A 484 -5.81 -14.38 17.78
CA VAL A 484 -6.70 -13.94 18.87
C VAL A 484 -7.67 -15.05 19.24
N ALA A 485 -8.36 -15.63 18.26
CA ALA A 485 -9.31 -16.73 18.47
C ALA A 485 -8.63 -17.98 19.08
N ALA A 486 -7.41 -18.29 18.65
CA ALA A 486 -6.65 -19.41 19.20
C ALA A 486 -6.29 -19.24 20.69
N VAL A 487 -6.11 -17.98 21.14
CA VAL A 487 -5.83 -17.67 22.57
C VAL A 487 -7.09 -17.73 23.41
N ASN A 488 -8.21 -17.19 22.92
CA ASN A 488 -9.44 -17.02 23.71
C ASN A 488 -10.44 -18.17 23.55
N GLY A 489 -10.32 -18.99 22.52
CA GLY A 489 -11.37 -19.84 22.00
C GLY A 489 -12.36 -19.01 21.16
N ASN A 490 -13.06 -19.66 20.23
CA ASN A 490 -14.07 -18.99 19.41
C ASN A 490 -15.39 -18.92 20.20
N PRO A 491 -15.96 -17.74 20.50
CA PRO A 491 -17.20 -17.61 21.26
C PRO A 491 -18.39 -18.40 20.67
N ASN A 492 -18.45 -18.54 19.32
CA ASN A 492 -19.47 -19.30 18.61
C ASN A 492 -19.15 -20.80 18.54
N ASN A 493 -17.90 -21.20 18.80
CA ASN A 493 -17.46 -22.60 18.83
C ASN A 493 -16.53 -22.85 20.02
N PRO A 494 -17.06 -22.76 21.27
CA PRO A 494 -16.25 -22.90 22.44
C PRO A 494 -15.51 -24.25 22.46
N PRO A 495 -14.30 -24.31 22.99
CA PRO A 495 -13.55 -25.56 23.08
C PRO A 495 -14.38 -26.62 23.80
N PRO A 496 -14.32 -27.89 23.39
CA PRO A 496 -15.06 -28.97 24.02
C PRO A 496 -14.74 -29.01 25.52
N LEU A 497 -15.78 -29.21 26.32
CA LEU A 497 -15.63 -29.32 27.79
C LEU A 497 -14.60 -30.42 28.12
N PRO A 498 -13.78 -30.26 29.16
CA PRO A 498 -12.80 -31.24 29.55
C PRO A 498 -13.42 -32.63 29.65
N GLY A 499 -12.99 -33.57 28.78
CA GLY A 499 -13.50 -34.95 28.72
C GLY A 499 -14.34 -35.27 27.48
N GLN A 500 -14.62 -34.32 26.59
CA GLN A 500 -15.19 -34.58 25.27
C GLN A 500 -14.02 -34.69 24.24
N SER A 501 -13.99 -35.76 23.47
CA SER A 501 -13.05 -35.90 22.35
C SER A 501 -13.46 -34.97 21.21
N GLU A 502 -12.50 -34.27 20.63
CA GLU A 502 -12.72 -33.49 19.40
C GLU A 502 -13.45 -34.35 18.34
N PRO A 503 -14.47 -33.80 17.67
CA PRO A 503 -15.03 -34.46 16.50
C PRO A 503 -13.91 -34.69 15.46
N PRO A 504 -13.91 -35.81 14.75
CA PRO A 504 -12.90 -36.05 13.72
C PRO A 504 -12.95 -34.92 12.67
N PRO A 505 -11.79 -34.46 12.17
CA PRO A 505 -11.75 -33.42 11.15
C PRO A 505 -12.64 -33.81 9.95
N PRO A 506 -13.33 -32.85 9.33
CA PRO A 506 -14.14 -33.14 8.14
C PRO A 506 -13.26 -33.80 7.08
N PRO A 507 -13.81 -34.75 6.30
CA PRO A 507 -13.04 -35.40 5.25
C PRO A 507 -12.55 -34.33 4.25
N PRO A 508 -11.33 -34.46 3.72
CA PRO A 508 -10.82 -33.51 2.75
C PRO A 508 -11.78 -33.41 1.57
N PRO A 509 -11.99 -32.20 1.01
CA PRO A 509 -12.84 -32.03 -0.15
C PRO A 509 -12.36 -32.95 -1.28
N PRO A 510 -13.26 -33.50 -2.10
CA PRO A 510 -12.87 -34.37 -3.21
C PRO A 510 -11.95 -33.57 -4.15
N PRO A 511 -10.92 -34.22 -4.73
CA PRO A 511 -9.99 -33.56 -5.63
C PRO A 511 -10.77 -32.92 -6.79
N SER A 512 -10.44 -31.67 -7.08
CA SER A 512 -11.03 -30.93 -8.20
C SER A 512 -10.86 -31.73 -9.49
N PRO A 513 -11.88 -31.79 -10.36
CA PRO A 513 -11.74 -32.47 -11.64
C PRO A 513 -10.60 -31.82 -12.46
N PRO A 514 -9.84 -32.60 -13.23
CA PRO A 514 -8.75 -32.06 -14.03
C PRO A 514 -9.28 -31.00 -15.00
N PRO A 515 -8.57 -29.91 -15.23
CA PRO A 515 -8.99 -28.86 -16.15
C PRO A 515 -9.18 -29.44 -17.55
N SER A 516 -10.28 -29.08 -18.19
CA SER A 516 -10.57 -29.43 -19.58
C SER A 516 -9.44 -28.91 -20.48
N PRO A 517 -9.01 -29.64 -21.52
CA PRO A 517 -8.00 -29.15 -22.45
C PRO A 517 -8.49 -27.86 -23.12
N PRO A 518 -7.62 -26.86 -23.32
CA PRO A 518 -8.00 -25.60 -23.94
C PRO A 518 -8.45 -25.86 -25.37
N SER A 519 -9.67 -25.45 -25.69
CA SER A 519 -10.13 -25.34 -27.07
C SER A 519 -9.33 -24.24 -27.76
N GLY A 520 -8.59 -24.60 -28.80
CA GLY A 520 -7.80 -23.66 -29.58
C GLY A 520 -8.66 -22.56 -30.19
N GLY A 521 -8.44 -21.34 -29.77
CA GLY A 521 -8.91 -20.12 -30.38
C GLY A 521 -7.74 -19.15 -30.40
N GLY A 522 -7.19 -18.89 -31.60
CA GLY A 522 -6.12 -17.95 -31.78
C GLY A 522 -6.62 -16.53 -31.48
N GLY A 523 -6.22 -15.97 -30.36
CA GLY A 523 -6.39 -14.58 -30.01
C GLY A 523 -5.02 -13.92 -29.96
N ALA A 524 -4.86 -12.85 -30.72
CA ALA A 524 -3.65 -12.08 -30.77
C ALA A 524 -3.31 -11.55 -29.37
N PHE A 525 -2.11 -11.86 -28.89
CA PHE A 525 -1.55 -11.31 -27.66
C PHE A 525 -1.25 -9.83 -27.87
N TYR A 526 -1.89 -8.95 -27.11
CA TYR A 526 -1.66 -7.51 -27.15
C TYR A 526 -0.50 -7.13 -26.21
N GLY A 527 0.42 -6.34 -26.74
CA GLY A 527 1.80 -6.21 -26.30
C GLY A 527 2.08 -5.43 -25.01
N VAL A 528 1.13 -5.19 -24.14
CA VAL A 528 1.33 -4.41 -22.92
C VAL A 528 1.21 -5.24 -21.65
N GLU A 529 0.50 -6.36 -21.68
CA GLU A 529 0.76 -7.42 -20.70
C GLU A 529 2.26 -7.74 -20.61
N LEU A 530 3.03 -7.33 -21.63
CA LEU A 530 4.47 -7.54 -21.68
C LEU A 530 5.30 -6.51 -20.91
N LEU A 531 4.84 -5.30 -20.55
CA LEU A 531 5.71 -4.36 -19.85
C LEU A 531 5.48 -4.31 -18.34
N LEU A 532 4.28 -4.43 -17.88
CA LEU A 532 4.02 -4.86 -16.50
C LEU A 532 4.20 -6.38 -16.35
N LEU A 533 3.87 -7.21 -17.32
CA LEU A 533 4.37 -8.58 -17.44
C LEU A 533 5.87 -8.61 -17.77
N PHE A 534 6.46 -7.56 -18.28
CA PHE A 534 7.90 -7.47 -18.42
C PHE A 534 8.60 -7.05 -17.13
N VAL A 535 8.05 -6.20 -16.36
CA VAL A 535 8.43 -6.03 -14.96
C VAL A 535 7.96 -7.26 -14.16
N MET A 536 6.88 -7.95 -14.53
CA MET A 536 6.18 -8.99 -13.78
C MET A 536 6.23 -10.41 -14.37
N ALA A 537 6.43 -10.63 -15.66
CA ALA A 537 6.92 -11.93 -16.17
C ALA A 537 8.37 -12.18 -15.75
N LEU A 538 8.99 -11.18 -15.18
CA LEU A 538 10.16 -11.27 -14.36
C LEU A 538 9.89 -12.13 -13.11
N PHE A 539 8.70 -12.26 -12.61
CA PHE A 539 8.37 -12.90 -11.34
C PHE A 539 7.83 -14.35 -11.46
N GLY A 540 7.43 -14.79 -12.64
CA GLY A 540 6.85 -16.12 -12.85
C GLY A 540 7.84 -17.20 -13.30
N ARG A 541 8.83 -17.58 -12.49
CA ARG A 541 9.60 -18.81 -12.71
C ARG A 541 8.72 -20.03 -12.43
N ARG A 542 8.23 -20.70 -13.47
CA ARG A 542 7.82 -22.10 -13.33
C ARG A 542 9.06 -22.93 -12.98
N ARG A 543 9.19 -23.37 -11.74
CA ARG A 543 10.09 -24.46 -11.40
C ARG A 543 9.64 -25.73 -12.15
N THR A 544 10.40 -26.16 -13.11
CA THR A 544 10.35 -27.55 -13.54
C THR A 544 11.05 -28.34 -12.43
N VAL A 545 10.27 -29.01 -11.59
CA VAL A 545 10.78 -29.97 -10.62
C VAL A 545 11.32 -31.14 -11.41
N ILE A 546 12.62 -31.36 -11.34
CA ILE A 546 13.25 -32.64 -11.65
C ILE A 546 13.29 -33.46 -10.36
#